data_b5ad2827500931fab2d5e8b33206e753
#
_entry.id   b5ad2827500931fab2d5e8b33206e753
#
_cell.length_a   1.000
_cell.length_b   1.000
_cell.length_c   1.000
_cell.angle_alpha   90.00
_cell.angle_beta   90.00
_cell.angle_gamma   90.00
#
_symmetry.space_group_name_H-M   'P 1'
#
loop_
_entity.id
_entity.type
_entity.pdbx_description
1 polymer ?
#
loop_
_entity_poly.entity_id
_entity_poly.type
_entity_poly.pdbx_seq_one_letter_code
_entity_poly.pdbx_strand_id
1 'polypeptide(L)'
;MRADGPSPTPLSRRRAEPLELLSIEGLPESAVPAFEAALQTVCATVAYIRDEASDTWRVEGVREAGAGEETLQPALALAAAAAGIAPPPLSAEPIAAEGWLERSAESFPEQPIGARFLIRPTHLPDRRTPGRIVLRLDAGLAFGSGEHASTRGCLIAFERLANSRRPRRVLDLGAGSGILAIAAAKRLRRPVLATDIEPWSVRVAADNARRNGVAGLVRVALADGWRHRAVRAGAPYDLVFANILARPLCAMARDLARHLAPGGAAILAGLLGAQARWVLAAHRRQGLRLAMRLDIGPWTTLVLRKGNGG
;
A
#
# COMPACT_ATOMS: atom_id res chain seq x y z
N MET A 1 52.94 -15.45 -13.41
CA MET A 1 52.02 -16.21 -12.57
C MET A 1 50.92 -15.25 -12.13
N ARG A 2 49.77 -15.28 -12.79
CA ARG A 2 48.58 -14.52 -12.37
C ARG A 2 47.68 -15.52 -11.64
N ALA A 3 47.32 -15.20 -10.40
CA ALA A 3 46.43 -16.00 -9.59
C ALA A 3 44.99 -15.77 -10.05
N ASP A 4 44.35 -16.82 -10.53
CA ASP A 4 42.95 -16.87 -10.83
C ASP A 4 42.15 -16.83 -9.51
N GLY A 5 41.37 -15.76 -9.32
CA GLY A 5 40.40 -15.68 -8.23
C GLY A 5 39.18 -16.58 -8.53
N PRO A 6 38.51 -17.11 -7.53
CA PRO A 6 37.38 -17.99 -7.72
C PRO A 6 36.21 -17.26 -8.39
N SER A 7 35.68 -17.86 -9.46
CA SER A 7 34.46 -17.44 -10.15
C SER A 7 33.28 -17.39 -9.18
N PRO A 8 32.39 -16.39 -9.25
CA PRO A 8 31.20 -16.33 -8.40
C PRO A 8 30.27 -17.50 -8.77
N THR A 9 29.95 -18.28 -7.76
CA THR A 9 28.96 -19.36 -7.82
C THR A 9 27.63 -18.82 -8.33
N PRO A 10 26.98 -19.42 -9.34
CA PRO A 10 25.67 -18.96 -9.78
C PRO A 10 24.67 -19.12 -8.65
N LEU A 11 23.99 -18.04 -8.32
CA LEU A 11 22.86 -18.02 -7.40
C LEU A 11 21.87 -19.11 -7.81
N SER A 12 21.75 -20.15 -7.00
CA SER A 12 20.81 -21.25 -7.20
C SER A 12 19.41 -20.63 -7.39
N ARG A 13 18.76 -20.90 -8.51
CA ARG A 13 17.33 -20.70 -8.74
C ARG A 13 16.60 -21.50 -7.67
N ARG A 14 16.24 -20.90 -6.54
CA ARG A 14 15.22 -21.48 -5.67
C ARG A 14 13.99 -21.62 -6.55
N ARG A 15 13.52 -22.83 -6.78
CA ARG A 15 12.19 -23.08 -7.33
C ARG A 15 11.23 -22.30 -6.45
N ALA A 16 10.42 -21.45 -7.05
CA ALA A 16 9.30 -20.83 -6.33
C ALA A 16 8.46 -21.98 -5.77
N GLU A 17 8.30 -22.00 -4.47
CA GLU A 17 7.41 -22.98 -3.84
C GLU A 17 5.98 -22.72 -4.33
N PRO A 18 5.19 -23.78 -4.59
CA PRO A 18 3.84 -23.59 -5.07
C PRO A 18 3.03 -22.81 -4.04
N LEU A 19 2.28 -21.82 -4.51
CA LEU A 19 1.37 -21.05 -3.68
C LEU A 19 -0.03 -21.61 -3.78
N GLU A 20 -0.84 -21.42 -2.74
CA GLU A 20 -2.26 -21.75 -2.74
C GLU A 20 -3.10 -20.58 -2.23
N LEU A 21 -4.29 -20.46 -2.80
CA LEU A 21 -5.33 -19.53 -2.36
C LEU A 21 -6.24 -20.27 -1.39
N LEU A 22 -6.32 -19.76 -0.17
CA LEU A 22 -7.32 -20.17 0.80
C LEU A 22 -8.53 -19.25 0.67
N SER A 23 -9.73 -19.81 0.63
CA SER A 23 -10.97 -19.04 0.50
C SER A 23 -12.04 -19.55 1.45
N ILE A 24 -12.71 -18.63 2.12
CA ILE A 24 -13.83 -18.87 3.02
C ILE A 24 -14.99 -17.98 2.59
N GLU A 25 -16.10 -18.58 2.19
CA GLU A 25 -17.26 -17.88 1.63
C GLU A 25 -18.45 -17.88 2.58
N GLY A 26 -19.47 -17.06 2.27
CA GLY A 26 -20.74 -17.04 2.98
C GLY A 26 -20.66 -16.43 4.40
N LEU A 27 -19.65 -15.63 4.70
CA LEU A 27 -19.48 -15.04 6.02
C LEU A 27 -20.40 -13.82 6.22
N PRO A 28 -21.05 -13.68 7.39
CA PRO A 28 -21.68 -12.42 7.77
C PRO A 28 -20.59 -11.36 8.05
N GLU A 29 -20.91 -10.08 7.83
CA GLU A 29 -19.96 -8.98 8.02
C GLU A 29 -19.28 -9.01 9.40
N SER A 30 -20.03 -9.36 10.44
CA SER A 30 -19.52 -9.44 11.82
C SER A 30 -18.44 -10.50 12.02
N ALA A 31 -18.39 -11.54 11.19
CA ALA A 31 -17.41 -12.62 11.26
C ALA A 31 -16.10 -12.31 10.52
N VAL A 32 -16.12 -11.39 9.55
CA VAL A 32 -14.94 -11.07 8.71
C VAL A 32 -13.68 -10.80 9.53
N PRO A 33 -13.68 -9.96 10.59
CA PRO A 33 -12.46 -9.67 11.34
C PRO A 33 -11.83 -10.90 12.02
N ALA A 34 -12.67 -11.86 12.46
CA ALA A 34 -12.18 -13.06 13.12
C ALA A 34 -11.52 -14.02 12.12
N PHE A 35 -12.13 -14.20 10.94
CA PHE A 35 -11.56 -15.05 9.89
C PHE A 35 -10.38 -14.40 9.18
N GLU A 36 -10.36 -13.08 9.02
CA GLU A 36 -9.17 -12.35 8.57
C GLU A 36 -7.98 -12.62 9.51
N ALA A 37 -8.19 -12.47 10.82
CA ALA A 37 -7.15 -12.73 11.81
C ALA A 37 -6.68 -14.20 11.80
N ALA A 38 -7.60 -15.16 11.59
CA ALA A 38 -7.25 -16.57 11.47
C ALA A 38 -6.37 -16.84 10.24
N LEU A 39 -6.72 -16.34 9.08
CA LEU A 39 -5.91 -16.49 7.86
C LEU A 39 -4.57 -15.77 7.96
N GLN A 40 -4.48 -14.63 8.64
CA GLN A 40 -3.23 -13.89 8.86
C GLN A 40 -2.19 -14.69 9.66
N THR A 41 -2.59 -15.77 10.36
CA THR A 41 -1.63 -16.63 11.07
C THR A 41 -0.72 -17.43 10.14
N VAL A 42 -1.18 -17.70 8.90
CA VAL A 42 -0.47 -18.55 7.92
C VAL A 42 -0.33 -17.90 6.54
N CYS A 43 -1.12 -16.88 6.24
CA CYS A 43 -1.11 -16.22 4.94
C CYS A 43 -0.28 -14.94 4.98
N ALA A 44 0.54 -14.74 3.94
CA ALA A 44 1.31 -13.52 3.76
C ALA A 44 0.42 -12.31 3.38
N THR A 45 -0.72 -12.60 2.75
CA THR A 45 -1.70 -11.57 2.33
C THR A 45 -3.08 -12.12 2.56
N VAL A 46 -3.97 -11.29 3.13
CA VAL A 46 -5.39 -11.61 3.32
C VAL A 46 -6.23 -10.46 2.76
N ALA A 47 -7.27 -10.81 2.03
CA ALA A 47 -8.25 -9.89 1.46
C ALA A 47 -9.66 -10.35 1.82
N TYR A 48 -10.63 -9.44 1.78
CA TYR A 48 -12.04 -9.76 1.92
C TYR A 48 -12.86 -9.03 0.88
N ILE A 49 -13.85 -9.73 0.33
CA ILE A 49 -14.66 -9.29 -0.79
C ILE A 49 -16.13 -9.48 -0.41
N ARG A 50 -16.95 -8.46 -0.61
CA ARG A 50 -18.40 -8.57 -0.43
C ARG A 50 -19.03 -9.12 -1.69
N ASP A 51 -19.83 -10.16 -1.55
CA ASP A 51 -20.74 -10.60 -2.59
C ASP A 51 -22.06 -9.83 -2.42
N GLU A 52 -22.31 -8.90 -3.34
CA GLU A 52 -23.51 -8.06 -3.30
C GLU A 52 -24.80 -8.87 -3.60
N ALA A 53 -24.70 -10.01 -4.27
CA ALA A 53 -25.86 -10.81 -4.64
C ALA A 53 -26.41 -11.61 -3.46
N SER A 54 -25.53 -12.12 -2.60
CA SER A 54 -25.87 -12.92 -1.42
C SER A 54 -25.83 -12.13 -0.11
N ASP A 55 -25.36 -10.88 -0.14
CA ASP A 55 -25.07 -10.03 1.04
C ASP A 55 -24.16 -10.72 2.06
N THR A 56 -23.22 -11.51 1.55
CA THR A 56 -22.23 -12.22 2.36
C THR A 56 -20.81 -11.75 2.01
N TRP A 57 -19.86 -12.18 2.82
CA TRP A 57 -18.46 -11.86 2.63
C TRP A 57 -17.65 -13.12 2.34
N ARG A 58 -16.62 -12.95 1.52
CA ARG A 58 -15.57 -13.93 1.29
C ARG A 58 -14.25 -13.38 1.80
N VAL A 59 -13.52 -14.19 2.57
CA VAL A 59 -12.17 -13.89 3.04
C VAL A 59 -11.20 -14.81 2.34
N GLU A 60 -10.18 -14.25 1.72
CA GLU A 60 -9.17 -14.96 0.93
C GLU A 60 -7.78 -14.70 1.49
N GLY A 61 -6.91 -15.70 1.46
CA GLY A 61 -5.51 -15.55 1.86
C GLY A 61 -4.58 -16.36 0.98
N VAL A 62 -3.37 -15.85 0.74
CA VAL A 62 -2.35 -16.54 -0.04
C VAL A 62 -1.23 -17.01 0.87
N ARG A 63 -0.87 -18.29 0.79
CA ARG A 63 0.25 -18.89 1.50
C ARG A 63 1.08 -19.82 0.61
N GLU A 64 2.23 -20.26 1.08
CA GLU A 64 2.93 -21.39 0.50
C GLU A 64 2.10 -22.66 0.71
N ALA A 65 1.98 -23.50 -0.32
CA ALA A 65 1.11 -24.67 -0.30
C ALA A 65 1.40 -25.59 0.91
N GLY A 66 0.37 -25.80 1.74
CA GLY A 66 0.46 -26.61 2.95
C GLY A 66 1.17 -25.96 4.14
N ALA A 67 1.69 -24.73 4.01
CA ALA A 67 2.40 -24.09 5.11
C ALA A 67 1.44 -23.73 6.25
N GLY A 68 1.83 -24.09 7.50
CA GLY A 68 1.11 -23.71 8.70
C GLY A 68 -0.25 -24.41 8.92
N GLU A 69 -0.50 -25.54 8.29
CA GLU A 69 -1.77 -26.29 8.42
C GLU A 69 -2.13 -26.59 9.88
N GLU A 70 -1.13 -26.95 10.70
CA GLU A 70 -1.35 -27.22 12.13
C GLU A 70 -1.84 -26.00 12.92
N THR A 71 -1.51 -24.80 12.46
CA THR A 71 -1.92 -23.53 13.09
C THR A 71 -3.26 -23.05 12.54
N LEU A 72 -3.53 -23.29 11.27
CA LEU A 72 -4.71 -22.79 10.57
C LEU A 72 -6.01 -23.37 11.12
N GLN A 73 -6.10 -24.69 11.25
CA GLN A 73 -7.33 -25.35 11.69
C GLN A 73 -7.79 -24.90 13.09
N PRO A 74 -6.92 -24.82 14.12
CA PRO A 74 -7.30 -24.25 15.41
C PRO A 74 -7.71 -22.76 15.32
N ALA A 75 -7.04 -21.96 14.48
CA ALA A 75 -7.37 -20.56 14.32
C ALA A 75 -8.76 -20.35 13.69
N LEU A 76 -9.12 -21.16 12.68
CA LEU A 76 -10.44 -21.14 12.06
C LEU A 76 -11.55 -21.59 13.02
N ALA A 77 -11.29 -22.64 13.82
CA ALA A 77 -12.24 -23.08 14.83
C ALA A 77 -12.49 -22.00 15.89
N LEU A 78 -11.44 -21.30 16.33
CA LEU A 78 -11.56 -20.18 17.27
C LEU A 78 -12.32 -19.00 16.64
N ALA A 79 -12.06 -18.69 15.37
CA ALA A 79 -12.76 -17.62 14.65
C ALA A 79 -14.26 -17.93 14.52
N ALA A 80 -14.64 -19.17 14.19
CA ALA A 80 -16.03 -19.61 14.11
C ALA A 80 -16.73 -19.51 15.47
N ALA A 81 -16.06 -19.97 16.55
CA ALA A 81 -16.58 -19.86 17.92
C ALA A 81 -16.77 -18.39 18.34
N ALA A 82 -15.79 -17.53 18.06
CA ALA A 82 -15.85 -16.11 18.38
C ALA A 82 -16.96 -15.37 17.59
N ALA A 83 -17.22 -15.79 16.35
CA ALA A 83 -18.29 -15.25 15.52
C ALA A 83 -19.67 -15.86 15.82
N GLY A 84 -19.75 -16.91 16.62
CA GLY A 84 -21.00 -17.62 16.95
C GLY A 84 -21.62 -18.35 15.76
N ILE A 85 -20.82 -18.80 14.79
CA ILE A 85 -21.28 -19.50 13.58
C ILE A 85 -20.69 -20.92 13.52
N ALA A 86 -21.31 -21.80 12.74
CA ALA A 86 -20.70 -23.09 12.42
C ALA A 86 -19.43 -22.85 11.58
N PRO A 87 -18.37 -23.69 11.74
CA PRO A 87 -17.18 -23.57 10.93
C PRO A 87 -17.50 -23.65 9.44
N PRO A 88 -17.24 -22.59 8.67
CA PRO A 88 -17.49 -22.59 7.23
C PRO A 88 -16.47 -23.48 6.51
N PRO A 89 -16.78 -23.98 5.32
CA PRO A 89 -15.85 -24.74 4.51
C PRO A 89 -14.67 -23.85 4.10
N LEU A 90 -13.46 -24.41 4.20
CA LEU A 90 -12.24 -23.80 3.66
C LEU A 90 -11.97 -24.43 2.29
N SER A 91 -11.86 -23.62 1.27
CA SER A 91 -11.32 -24.01 -0.04
C SER A 91 -9.84 -23.70 -0.08
N ALA A 92 -9.05 -24.63 -0.62
CA ALA A 92 -7.62 -24.44 -0.89
C ALA A 92 -7.37 -24.78 -2.37
N GLU A 93 -7.04 -23.77 -3.16
CA GLU A 93 -6.78 -23.95 -4.58
C GLU A 93 -5.32 -23.62 -4.91
N PRO A 94 -4.61 -24.53 -5.61
CA PRO A 94 -3.24 -24.25 -6.03
C PRO A 94 -3.23 -23.04 -6.97
N ILE A 95 -2.39 -22.06 -6.63
CA ILE A 95 -2.15 -20.93 -7.52
C ILE A 95 -1.07 -21.34 -8.50
N ALA A 96 -1.43 -21.54 -9.76
CA ALA A 96 -0.47 -21.65 -10.83
C ALA A 96 0.25 -20.31 -10.95
N ALA A 97 1.53 -20.26 -10.61
CA ALA A 97 2.33 -19.03 -10.55
C ALA A 97 2.31 -18.22 -11.87
N GLU A 98 2.03 -18.87 -12.99
CA GLU A 98 1.98 -18.26 -14.32
C GLU A 98 0.58 -17.84 -14.79
N GLY A 99 -0.49 -18.44 -14.30
CA GLY A 99 -1.86 -18.16 -14.82
C GLY A 99 -2.72 -17.25 -13.94
N TRP A 100 -2.42 -17.10 -12.66
CA TRP A 100 -3.20 -16.24 -11.76
C TRP A 100 -2.85 -14.75 -11.95
N LEU A 101 -1.56 -14.46 -12.13
CA LEU A 101 -1.09 -13.11 -12.46
C LEU A 101 -1.68 -12.62 -13.80
N GLU A 102 -1.81 -13.52 -14.80
CA GLU A 102 -2.39 -13.18 -16.10
C GLU A 102 -3.90 -12.94 -16.01
N ARG A 103 -4.65 -13.79 -15.33
CA ARG A 103 -6.12 -13.62 -15.17
C ARG A 103 -6.49 -12.43 -14.30
N SER A 104 -5.74 -12.16 -13.25
CA SER A 104 -5.91 -10.97 -12.43
C SER A 104 -5.48 -9.71 -13.19
N ALA A 105 -4.47 -9.82 -14.06
CA ALA A 105 -4.00 -8.74 -14.91
C ALA A 105 -4.99 -8.39 -16.01
N GLU A 106 -5.63 -9.38 -16.64
CA GLU A 106 -6.60 -9.17 -17.74
C GLU A 106 -7.87 -8.45 -17.29
N SER A 107 -8.27 -8.57 -16.03
CA SER A 107 -9.45 -7.91 -15.48
C SER A 107 -9.22 -6.49 -14.96
N PHE A 108 -7.97 -5.99 -15.00
CA PHE A 108 -7.62 -4.69 -14.44
C PHE A 108 -7.68 -3.57 -15.50
N PRO A 109 -8.76 -2.77 -15.57
CA PRO A 109 -8.88 -1.69 -16.55
C PRO A 109 -8.04 -0.47 -16.17
N GLU A 110 -7.85 0.44 -17.15
CA GLU A 110 -7.34 1.78 -16.86
C GLU A 110 -8.26 2.52 -15.89
N GLN A 111 -7.66 3.16 -14.89
CA GLN A 111 -8.41 3.89 -13.87
C GLN A 111 -8.07 5.38 -13.88
N PRO A 112 -8.97 6.25 -14.33
CA PRO A 112 -8.81 7.68 -14.18
C PRO A 112 -9.03 8.09 -12.72
N ILE A 113 -8.10 8.88 -12.17
CA ILE A 113 -8.17 9.40 -10.81
C ILE A 113 -8.02 10.93 -10.84
N GLY A 114 -9.04 11.61 -10.34
CA GLY A 114 -9.11 13.05 -10.46
C GLY A 114 -9.04 13.50 -11.92
N ALA A 115 -8.57 14.71 -12.16
CA ALA A 115 -8.41 15.28 -13.50
C ALA A 115 -7.03 14.95 -14.12
N ARG A 116 -6.02 14.59 -13.31
CA ARG A 116 -4.63 14.53 -13.76
C ARG A 116 -4.05 13.13 -13.84
N PHE A 117 -4.46 12.19 -12.99
CA PHE A 117 -3.83 10.87 -12.93
C PHE A 117 -4.61 9.83 -13.73
N LEU A 118 -3.88 8.89 -14.31
CA LEU A 118 -4.42 7.69 -14.94
C LEU A 118 -3.54 6.51 -14.52
N ILE A 119 -4.10 5.54 -13.82
CA ILE A 119 -3.41 4.28 -13.56
C ILE A 119 -3.62 3.39 -14.76
N ARG A 120 -2.51 2.90 -15.30
CA ARG A 120 -2.49 1.97 -16.42
C ARG A 120 -1.72 0.73 -16.05
N PRO A 121 -2.38 -0.43 -16.04
CA PRO A 121 -1.73 -1.72 -15.87
C PRO A 121 -0.65 -1.96 -16.93
N THR A 122 0.37 -2.74 -16.58
CA THR A 122 1.50 -3.01 -17.49
C THR A 122 1.14 -3.86 -18.69
N HIS A 123 0.11 -4.72 -18.60
CA HIS A 123 -0.39 -5.53 -19.70
C HIS A 123 -1.08 -4.71 -20.79
N LEU A 124 -1.54 -3.50 -20.48
CA LEU A 124 -2.13 -2.62 -21.49
C LEU A 124 -1.05 -1.88 -22.29
N PRO A 125 -1.27 -1.67 -23.62
CA PRO A 125 -0.31 -1.01 -24.48
C PRO A 125 -0.03 0.42 -24.01
N ASP A 126 1.22 0.85 -24.19
CA ASP A 126 1.60 2.22 -23.91
C ASP A 126 1.07 3.16 -24.98
N ARG A 127 0.19 4.06 -24.56
CA ARG A 127 -0.38 5.08 -25.44
C ARG A 127 -0.35 6.45 -24.78
N ARG A 128 -0.12 7.47 -25.57
CA ARG A 128 -0.16 8.83 -25.07
C ARG A 128 -1.59 9.19 -24.69
N THR A 129 -1.80 9.68 -23.46
CA THR A 129 -3.09 10.16 -22.97
C THR A 129 -2.97 11.66 -22.64
N PRO A 130 -3.40 12.55 -23.57
CA PRO A 130 -3.27 13.99 -23.39
C PRO A 130 -3.90 14.46 -22.07
N GLY A 131 -3.24 15.39 -21.40
CA GLY A 131 -3.72 15.99 -20.15
C GLY A 131 -3.58 15.11 -18.90
N ARG A 132 -3.19 13.83 -19.02
CA ARG A 132 -3.05 12.89 -17.92
C ARG A 132 -1.59 12.55 -17.62
N ILE A 133 -1.30 12.32 -16.36
CA ILE A 133 -0.07 11.73 -15.86
C ILE A 133 -0.34 10.23 -15.71
N VAL A 134 0.19 9.44 -16.64
CA VAL A 134 0.03 7.98 -16.62
C VAL A 134 0.98 7.38 -15.59
N LEU A 135 0.42 6.56 -14.69
CA LEU A 135 1.12 5.77 -13.68
C LEU A 135 1.04 4.30 -14.11
N ARG A 136 2.13 3.76 -14.64
CA ARG A 136 2.21 2.35 -15.05
C ARG A 136 2.54 1.49 -13.85
N LEU A 137 1.64 0.58 -13.53
CA LEU A 137 1.80 -0.33 -12.41
C LEU A 137 1.53 -1.76 -12.85
N ASP A 138 2.29 -2.67 -12.29
CA ASP A 138 1.96 -4.08 -12.37
C ASP A 138 0.87 -4.37 -11.34
N ALA A 139 -0.13 -5.14 -11.73
CA ALA A 139 -1.19 -5.65 -10.83
C ALA A 139 -0.65 -6.73 -9.86
N GLY A 140 0.66 -6.71 -9.60
CA GLY A 140 1.33 -7.68 -8.76
C GLY A 140 1.04 -7.52 -7.27
N LEU A 141 1.57 -8.45 -6.49
CA LEU A 141 1.37 -8.71 -5.07
C LEU A 141 1.67 -7.57 -4.08
N ALA A 142 2.08 -6.38 -4.51
CA ALA A 142 2.33 -5.27 -3.59
C ALA A 142 1.07 -4.41 -3.41
N PHE A 143 0.73 -4.12 -2.17
CA PHE A 143 -0.35 -3.19 -1.81
C PHE A 143 -0.20 -1.85 -2.54
N GLY A 144 -1.31 -1.31 -3.04
CA GLY A 144 -1.30 -0.01 -3.72
C GLY A 144 -1.37 -0.13 -5.25
N SER A 145 -2.01 -1.18 -5.80
CA SER A 145 -2.32 -1.31 -7.24
C SER A 145 -3.12 -0.13 -7.81
N GLY A 146 -3.63 0.74 -6.94
CA GLY A 146 -4.43 1.91 -7.31
C GLY A 146 -5.93 1.68 -7.30
N GLU A 147 -6.41 0.44 -7.24
CA GLU A 147 -7.83 0.13 -7.07
C GLU A 147 -8.33 0.53 -5.70
N HIS A 148 -7.48 0.42 -4.70
CA HIS A 148 -7.87 0.68 -3.33
C HIS A 148 -8.29 2.14 -3.14
N ALA A 149 -9.45 2.36 -2.56
CA ALA A 149 -10.04 3.69 -2.38
C ALA A 149 -9.13 4.65 -1.58
N SER A 150 -8.28 4.13 -0.67
CA SER A 150 -7.31 4.95 0.05
C SER A 150 -6.23 5.54 -0.86
N THR A 151 -5.74 4.77 -1.84
CA THR A 151 -4.77 5.25 -2.84
C THR A 151 -5.41 6.32 -3.75
N ARG A 152 -6.66 6.10 -4.17
CA ARG A 152 -7.44 7.09 -4.92
C ARG A 152 -7.57 8.39 -4.15
N GLY A 153 -7.92 8.30 -2.86
CA GLY A 153 -8.01 9.44 -1.96
C GLY A 153 -6.71 10.22 -1.85
N CYS A 154 -5.57 9.54 -1.70
CA CYS A 154 -4.24 10.15 -1.68
C CYS A 154 -3.93 10.91 -2.98
N LEU A 155 -4.17 10.30 -4.15
CA LEU A 155 -3.89 10.92 -5.45
C LEU A 155 -4.78 12.15 -5.69
N ILE A 156 -6.07 12.10 -5.34
CA ILE A 156 -6.99 13.25 -5.43
C ILE A 156 -6.53 14.36 -4.47
N ALA A 157 -6.19 14.03 -3.23
CA ALA A 157 -5.70 15.00 -2.25
C ALA A 157 -4.39 15.65 -2.72
N PHE A 158 -3.48 14.85 -3.25
CA PHE A 158 -2.22 15.33 -3.82
C PHE A 158 -2.43 16.23 -5.03
N GLU A 159 -3.32 15.89 -5.95
CA GLU A 159 -3.65 16.73 -7.11
C GLU A 159 -4.10 18.11 -6.65
N ARG A 160 -5.04 18.18 -5.71
CA ARG A 160 -5.55 19.46 -5.17
C ARG A 160 -4.44 20.28 -4.49
N LEU A 161 -3.58 19.62 -3.72
CA LEU A 161 -2.45 20.27 -3.07
C LEU A 161 -1.43 20.78 -4.08
N ALA A 162 -1.09 19.99 -5.10
CA ALA A 162 -0.08 20.31 -6.11
C ALA A 162 -0.53 21.41 -7.10
N ASN A 163 -1.81 21.73 -7.15
CA ASN A 163 -2.33 22.86 -7.94
C ASN A 163 -2.05 24.21 -7.27
N SER A 164 -1.97 24.25 -5.95
CA SER A 164 -1.74 25.49 -5.17
C SER A 164 -0.32 25.59 -4.61
N ARG A 165 0.44 24.49 -4.56
CA ARG A 165 1.77 24.40 -3.95
C ARG A 165 2.70 23.51 -4.77
N ARG A 166 4.00 23.77 -4.66
CA ARG A 166 5.04 22.95 -5.29
C ARG A 166 6.02 22.42 -4.24
N PRO A 167 5.67 21.33 -3.53
CA PRO A 167 6.55 20.70 -2.56
C PRO A 167 7.91 20.35 -3.21
N ARG A 168 9.00 20.59 -2.47
CA ARG A 168 10.37 20.31 -2.95
C ARG A 168 10.94 19.07 -2.31
N ARG A 169 10.66 18.84 -1.03
CA ARG A 169 11.09 17.68 -0.25
C ARG A 169 9.90 16.80 0.06
N VAL A 170 9.84 15.67 -0.60
CA VAL A 170 8.69 14.75 -0.53
C VAL A 170 9.15 13.40 0.03
N LEU A 171 8.38 12.88 0.97
CA LEU A 171 8.53 11.53 1.53
C LEU A 171 7.25 10.73 1.27
N ASP A 172 7.42 9.49 0.85
CA ASP A 172 6.38 8.47 0.81
C ASP A 172 6.76 7.37 1.82
N LEU A 173 6.01 7.27 2.90
CA LEU A 173 6.29 6.43 4.06
C LEU A 173 5.32 5.25 4.08
N GLY A 174 5.86 4.02 3.95
CA GLY A 174 5.07 2.84 3.65
C GLY A 174 4.62 2.86 2.19
N ALA A 175 5.59 2.93 1.26
CA ALA A 175 5.32 3.24 -0.15
C ALA A 175 4.65 2.10 -0.93
N GLY A 176 4.74 0.83 -0.45
CA GLY A 176 4.18 -0.33 -1.13
C GLY A 176 4.64 -0.42 -2.58
N SER A 177 3.71 -0.29 -3.52
CA SER A 177 4.01 -0.25 -4.97
C SER A 177 4.79 0.98 -5.43
N GLY A 178 4.95 2.01 -4.59
CA GLY A 178 5.58 3.28 -4.91
C GLY A 178 4.71 4.26 -5.69
N ILE A 179 3.43 3.97 -5.86
CA ILE A 179 2.52 4.77 -6.72
C ILE A 179 2.48 6.24 -6.33
N LEU A 180 2.45 6.58 -5.03
CA LEU A 180 2.36 7.96 -4.56
C LEU A 180 3.68 8.71 -4.79
N ALA A 181 4.81 8.06 -4.54
CA ALA A 181 6.14 8.59 -4.85
C ALA A 181 6.30 8.85 -6.36
N ILE A 182 5.88 7.89 -7.21
CA ILE A 182 5.93 7.99 -8.67
C ILE A 182 5.03 9.14 -9.16
N ALA A 183 3.81 9.24 -8.63
CA ALA A 183 2.89 10.33 -8.95
C ALA A 183 3.49 11.70 -8.59
N ALA A 184 4.11 11.80 -7.40
CA ALA A 184 4.77 13.01 -6.97
C ALA A 184 5.98 13.37 -7.86
N ALA A 185 6.83 12.40 -8.17
CA ALA A 185 7.99 12.60 -9.03
C ALA A 185 7.60 13.06 -10.44
N LYS A 186 6.59 12.44 -11.06
CA LYS A 186 6.06 12.84 -12.39
C LYS A 186 5.43 14.23 -12.37
N ARG A 187 4.62 14.54 -11.33
CA ARG A 187 3.88 15.80 -11.24
C ARG A 187 4.78 17.00 -10.91
N LEU A 188 5.70 16.80 -9.97
CA LEU A 188 6.54 17.87 -9.43
C LEU A 188 7.88 18.01 -10.15
N ARG A 189 8.35 16.94 -10.80
CA ARG A 189 9.72 16.81 -11.37
C ARG A 189 10.79 17.10 -10.31
N ARG A 190 10.63 16.50 -9.13
CA ARG A 190 11.49 16.66 -7.95
C ARG A 190 11.85 15.32 -7.36
N PRO A 191 12.99 15.22 -6.65
CA PRO A 191 13.34 14.04 -5.90
C PRO A 191 12.30 13.70 -4.85
N VAL A 192 12.00 12.41 -4.73
CA VAL A 192 11.11 11.83 -3.73
C VAL A 192 11.84 10.70 -3.04
N LEU A 193 11.80 10.68 -1.71
CA LEU A 193 12.22 9.51 -0.93
C LEU A 193 10.99 8.64 -0.69
N ALA A 194 11.05 7.39 -1.13
CA ALA A 194 10.05 6.36 -0.86
C ALA A 194 10.65 5.32 0.08
N THR A 195 9.91 4.93 1.11
CA THR A 195 10.41 3.97 2.09
C THR A 195 9.35 2.94 2.44
N ASP A 196 9.79 1.72 2.67
CA ASP A 196 8.94 0.66 3.17
C ASP A 196 9.71 -0.22 4.14
N ILE A 197 9.01 -0.88 5.06
CA ILE A 197 9.58 -1.85 5.99
C ILE A 197 9.78 -3.22 5.34
N GLU A 198 9.03 -3.50 4.28
CA GLU A 198 9.05 -4.78 3.59
C GLU A 198 10.07 -4.77 2.43
N PRO A 199 11.07 -5.68 2.43
CA PRO A 199 12.07 -5.74 1.36
C PRO A 199 11.45 -5.99 -0.02
N TRP A 200 10.33 -6.69 -0.10
CA TRP A 200 9.60 -6.93 -1.34
C TRP A 200 9.00 -5.64 -1.89
N SER A 201 8.32 -4.86 -1.06
CA SER A 201 7.75 -3.55 -1.44
C SER A 201 8.82 -2.60 -1.97
N VAL A 202 10.01 -2.59 -1.35
CA VAL A 202 11.16 -1.79 -1.81
C VAL A 202 11.56 -2.16 -3.24
N ARG A 203 11.63 -3.47 -3.57
CA ARG A 203 11.94 -3.94 -4.92
C ARG A 203 10.86 -3.54 -5.92
N VAL A 204 9.59 -3.79 -5.58
CA VAL A 204 8.45 -3.45 -6.44
C VAL A 204 8.37 -1.95 -6.71
N ALA A 205 8.54 -1.10 -5.69
CA ALA A 205 8.55 0.36 -5.85
C ALA A 205 9.69 0.83 -6.76
N ALA A 206 10.89 0.24 -6.64
CA ALA A 206 12.03 0.56 -7.49
C ALA A 206 11.77 0.13 -8.95
N ASP A 207 11.19 -1.04 -9.17
CA ASP A 207 10.83 -1.54 -10.50
C ASP A 207 9.76 -0.66 -11.15
N ASN A 208 8.73 -0.30 -10.41
CA ASN A 208 7.69 0.60 -10.88
C ASN A 208 8.25 2.00 -11.19
N ALA A 209 9.19 2.52 -10.39
CA ALA A 209 9.84 3.79 -10.66
C ALA A 209 10.64 3.74 -12.00
N ARG A 210 11.32 2.62 -12.29
CA ARG A 210 12.03 2.39 -13.56
C ARG A 210 11.04 2.35 -14.73
N ARG A 211 9.96 1.55 -14.62
CA ARG A 211 8.90 1.43 -15.64
C ARG A 211 8.22 2.77 -15.95
N ASN A 212 8.15 3.64 -14.97
CA ASN A 212 7.57 4.97 -15.10
C ASN A 212 8.55 6.05 -15.55
N GLY A 213 9.82 5.72 -15.81
CA GLY A 213 10.85 6.67 -16.25
C GLY A 213 11.25 7.69 -15.18
N VAL A 214 11.04 7.38 -13.89
CA VAL A 214 11.35 8.29 -12.78
C VAL A 214 12.36 7.70 -11.77
N ALA A 215 13.08 6.66 -12.13
CA ALA A 215 14.09 6.05 -11.26
C ALA A 215 15.18 7.04 -10.79
N GLY A 216 15.51 8.05 -11.59
CA GLY A 216 16.44 9.12 -11.20
C GLY A 216 15.86 10.13 -10.21
N LEU A 217 14.52 10.13 -10.02
CA LEU A 217 13.82 11.04 -9.10
C LEU A 217 13.29 10.31 -7.87
N VAL A 218 12.97 9.02 -7.95
CA VAL A 218 12.43 8.23 -6.83
C VAL A 218 13.55 7.39 -6.24
N ARG A 219 14.00 7.76 -5.04
CA ARG A 219 14.91 6.95 -4.26
C ARG A 219 14.11 6.05 -3.32
N VAL A 220 14.21 4.75 -3.51
CA VAL A 220 13.54 3.77 -2.64
C VAL A 220 14.53 3.23 -1.60
N ALA A 221 14.10 3.07 -0.35
CA ALA A 221 14.93 2.55 0.73
C ALA A 221 14.12 1.66 1.69
N LEU A 222 14.74 0.58 2.15
CA LEU A 222 14.23 -0.23 3.25
C LEU A 222 14.37 0.57 4.55
N ALA A 223 13.26 0.85 5.24
CA ALA A 223 13.28 1.70 6.42
C ALA A 223 12.09 1.46 7.35
N ASP A 224 12.36 1.31 8.63
CA ASP A 224 11.34 1.32 9.69
C ASP A 224 10.98 2.78 10.05
N GLY A 225 10.10 3.36 9.25
CA GLY A 225 9.56 4.70 9.47
C GLY A 225 10.64 5.76 9.74
N TRP A 226 10.41 6.59 10.77
CA TRP A 226 11.30 7.69 11.16
C TRP A 226 12.59 7.25 11.86
N ARG A 227 12.75 5.97 12.19
CA ARG A 227 13.97 5.45 12.82
C ARG A 227 15.15 5.43 11.85
N HIS A 228 14.88 5.35 10.56
CA HIS A 228 15.94 5.26 9.56
C HIS A 228 16.66 6.60 9.32
N ARG A 229 18.01 6.55 9.23
CA ARG A 229 18.85 7.75 9.07
C ARG A 229 18.50 8.57 7.83
N ALA A 230 18.27 7.91 6.69
CA ALA A 230 17.96 8.62 5.44
C ALA A 230 16.64 9.41 5.52
N VAL A 231 15.62 8.88 6.24
CA VAL A 231 14.34 9.57 6.45
C VAL A 231 14.56 10.83 7.29
N ARG A 232 15.30 10.73 8.40
CA ARG A 232 15.60 11.90 9.25
C ARG A 232 16.47 12.94 8.56
N ALA A 233 17.47 12.50 7.78
CA ALA A 233 18.37 13.41 7.06
C ALA A 233 17.68 14.15 5.90
N GLY A 234 16.60 13.63 5.34
CA GLY A 234 15.79 14.29 4.31
C GLY A 234 14.87 15.40 4.84
N ALA A 235 14.68 15.46 6.16
CA ALA A 235 13.80 16.46 6.77
C ALA A 235 14.45 17.89 6.75
N PRO A 236 13.62 18.94 6.89
CA PRO A 236 12.18 18.94 6.99
C PRO A 236 11.50 18.71 5.63
N TYR A 237 10.35 17.99 5.64
CA TYR A 237 9.60 17.67 4.43
C TYR A 237 8.46 18.68 4.18
N ASP A 238 8.28 19.05 2.92
CA ASP A 238 7.15 19.89 2.51
C ASP A 238 5.87 19.06 2.34
N LEU A 239 6.03 17.78 1.97
CA LEU A 239 4.94 16.84 1.78
C LEU A 239 5.36 15.43 2.26
N VAL A 240 4.52 14.83 3.06
CA VAL A 240 4.64 13.42 3.48
C VAL A 240 3.37 12.70 3.08
N PHE A 241 3.50 11.59 2.36
CA PHE A 241 2.45 10.59 2.20
C PHE A 241 2.64 9.51 3.26
N ALA A 242 1.55 9.01 3.82
CA ALA A 242 1.53 7.82 4.65
C ALA A 242 0.16 7.12 4.46
N ASN A 243 0.13 6.15 3.54
CA ASN A 243 -1.04 5.32 3.28
C ASN A 243 -0.84 3.96 3.96
N ILE A 244 -0.97 3.95 5.29
CA ILE A 244 -0.71 2.81 6.16
C ILE A 244 -1.80 2.70 7.24
N LEU A 245 -1.76 1.63 8.02
CA LEU A 245 -2.77 1.38 9.06
C LEU A 245 -2.84 2.51 10.11
N ALA A 246 -4.03 2.69 10.68
CA ALA A 246 -4.34 3.77 11.60
C ALA A 246 -3.49 3.76 12.89
N ARG A 247 -3.17 2.58 13.47
CA ARG A 247 -2.34 2.49 14.68
C ARG A 247 -0.91 3.00 14.46
N PRO A 248 -0.16 2.55 13.44
CA PRO A 248 1.12 3.14 13.07
C PRO A 248 1.06 4.64 12.81
N LEU A 249 0.03 5.15 12.12
CA LEU A 249 -0.16 6.60 11.91
C LEU A 249 -0.20 7.35 13.24
N CYS A 250 -0.95 6.85 14.23
CA CYS A 250 -1.01 7.48 15.54
C CYS A 250 0.32 7.42 16.29
N ALA A 251 1.01 6.29 16.25
CA ALA A 251 2.30 6.11 16.91
C ALA A 251 3.36 7.09 16.36
N MET A 252 3.31 7.37 15.05
CA MET A 252 4.27 8.25 14.37
C MET A 252 3.87 9.74 14.36
N ALA A 253 2.76 10.13 14.99
CA ALA A 253 2.26 11.51 14.93
C ALA A 253 3.27 12.56 15.40
N ARG A 254 4.03 12.26 16.46
CA ARG A 254 5.07 13.15 17.01
C ARG A 254 6.23 13.34 16.01
N ASP A 255 6.71 12.24 15.46
CA ASP A 255 7.82 12.28 14.51
C ASP A 255 7.42 12.97 13.21
N LEU A 256 6.22 12.69 12.71
CA LEU A 256 5.67 13.40 11.56
C LEU A 256 5.65 14.91 11.79
N ALA A 257 5.08 15.36 12.92
CA ALA A 257 5.03 16.79 13.24
C ALA A 257 6.42 17.43 13.37
N ARG A 258 7.39 16.70 13.97
CA ARG A 258 8.77 17.17 14.12
C ARG A 258 9.46 17.36 12.77
N HIS A 259 9.29 16.43 11.84
CA HIS A 259 10.00 16.38 10.57
C HIS A 259 9.26 17.06 9.41
N LEU A 260 8.04 17.51 9.63
CA LEU A 260 7.31 18.31 8.65
C LEU A 260 7.77 19.76 8.70
N ALA A 261 8.00 20.38 7.55
CA ALA A 261 8.38 21.78 7.44
C ALA A 261 7.26 22.70 7.95
N PRO A 262 7.55 23.93 8.43
CA PRO A 262 6.53 24.95 8.63
C PRO A 262 5.69 25.12 7.35
N GLY A 263 4.37 25.13 7.48
CA GLY A 263 3.45 25.14 6.35
C GLY A 263 3.41 23.85 5.51
N GLY A 264 4.19 22.86 5.84
CA GLY A 264 4.20 21.54 5.18
C GLY A 264 2.90 20.77 5.37
N ALA A 265 2.66 19.81 4.52
CA ALA A 265 1.44 18.99 4.51
C ALA A 265 1.76 17.49 4.65
N ALA A 266 0.85 16.76 5.31
CA ALA A 266 0.84 15.32 5.32
C ALA A 266 -0.49 14.81 4.76
N ILE A 267 -0.44 13.80 3.87
CA ILE A 267 -1.59 13.09 3.33
C ILE A 267 -1.59 11.71 3.97
N LEU A 268 -2.54 11.47 4.87
CA LEU A 268 -2.69 10.26 5.64
C LEU A 268 -3.90 9.48 5.14
N ALA A 269 -3.73 8.20 4.85
CA ALA A 269 -4.78 7.30 4.39
C ALA A 269 -4.53 5.86 4.89
N GLY A 270 -5.29 4.89 4.41
CA GLY A 270 -5.25 3.51 4.94
C GLY A 270 -6.04 3.38 6.24
N LEU A 271 -7.02 4.26 6.44
CA LEU A 271 -7.87 4.29 7.63
C LEU A 271 -9.35 4.32 7.24
N LEU A 272 -10.16 3.63 8.01
CA LEU A 272 -11.62 3.66 7.90
C LEU A 272 -12.19 4.95 8.49
N GLY A 273 -13.40 5.34 8.07
CA GLY A 273 -14.10 6.53 8.56
C GLY A 273 -14.22 6.58 10.08
N ALA A 274 -14.47 5.44 10.72
CA ALA A 274 -14.52 5.34 12.18
C ALA A 274 -13.17 5.62 12.86
N GLN A 275 -12.06 5.32 12.20
CA GLN A 275 -10.70 5.53 12.71
C GLN A 275 -10.21 6.97 12.53
N ALA A 276 -10.83 7.75 11.64
CA ALA A 276 -10.40 9.09 11.30
C ALA A 276 -10.34 10.03 12.52
N ARG A 277 -11.28 9.90 13.45
CA ARG A 277 -11.37 10.76 14.65
C ARG A 277 -10.14 10.61 15.55
N TRP A 278 -9.74 9.40 15.87
CA TRP A 278 -8.61 9.18 16.79
C TRP A 278 -7.25 9.39 16.10
N VAL A 279 -7.12 9.08 14.80
CA VAL A 279 -5.94 9.46 14.03
C VAL A 279 -5.78 10.98 14.02
N LEU A 280 -6.85 11.72 13.70
CA LEU A 280 -6.83 13.18 13.72
C LEU A 280 -6.50 13.75 15.10
N ALA A 281 -7.06 13.18 16.17
CA ALA A 281 -6.78 13.60 17.53
C ALA A 281 -5.30 13.41 17.92
N ALA A 282 -4.68 12.28 17.51
CA ALA A 282 -3.25 12.03 17.75
C ALA A 282 -2.37 13.12 17.10
N HIS A 283 -2.68 13.50 15.88
CA HIS A 283 -1.91 14.49 15.15
C HIS A 283 -2.19 15.93 15.60
N ARG A 284 -3.43 16.24 15.99
CA ARG A 284 -3.78 17.54 16.57
C ARG A 284 -3.04 17.82 17.86
N ARG A 285 -2.83 16.81 18.73
CA ARG A 285 -2.00 16.95 19.93
C ARG A 285 -0.54 17.32 19.63
N GLN A 286 -0.09 17.09 18.39
CA GLN A 286 1.24 17.47 17.93
C GLN A 286 1.23 18.79 17.10
N GLY A 287 0.15 19.57 17.17
CA GLY A 287 0.04 20.87 16.51
C GLY A 287 -0.32 20.83 15.02
N LEU A 288 -0.63 19.66 14.48
CA LEU A 288 -1.09 19.55 13.10
C LEU A 288 -2.59 19.87 12.99
N ARG A 289 -2.98 20.59 11.94
CA ARG A 289 -4.37 21.01 11.70
C ARG A 289 -4.94 20.30 10.48
N LEU A 290 -6.21 19.91 10.53
CA LEU A 290 -6.92 19.36 9.39
C LEU A 290 -7.12 20.44 8.33
N ALA A 291 -6.64 20.18 7.12
CA ALA A 291 -6.83 21.05 5.96
C ALA A 291 -7.89 20.50 4.99
N MET A 292 -8.00 19.16 4.89
CA MET A 292 -8.96 18.49 4.02
C MET A 292 -9.28 17.10 4.56
N ARG A 293 -10.50 16.64 4.39
CA ARG A 293 -10.95 15.28 4.54
C ARG A 293 -11.62 14.82 3.25
N LEU A 294 -11.30 13.62 2.80
CA LEU A 294 -11.93 12.95 1.67
C LEU A 294 -12.37 11.56 2.11
N ASP A 295 -13.62 11.24 1.89
CA ASP A 295 -14.17 9.92 2.15
C ASP A 295 -14.51 9.26 0.79
N ILE A 296 -14.05 8.02 0.57
CA ILE A 296 -14.35 7.21 -0.63
C ILE A 296 -14.76 5.84 -0.13
N GLY A 297 -16.05 5.52 -0.23
CA GLY A 297 -16.61 4.34 0.42
C GLY A 297 -16.30 4.37 1.92
N PRO A 298 -15.85 3.27 2.52
CA PRO A 298 -15.52 3.21 3.94
C PRO A 298 -14.18 3.89 4.31
N TRP A 299 -13.37 4.30 3.31
CA TRP A 299 -12.02 4.80 3.52
C TRP A 299 -11.95 6.31 3.60
N THR A 300 -11.13 6.79 4.53
CA THR A 300 -10.90 8.22 4.75
C THR A 300 -9.45 8.59 4.42
N THR A 301 -9.27 9.73 3.76
CA THR A 301 -7.99 10.40 3.58
C THR A 301 -8.01 11.74 4.31
N LEU A 302 -6.99 11.98 5.14
CA LEU A 302 -6.81 13.23 5.88
C LEU A 302 -5.62 14.00 5.32
N VAL A 303 -5.82 15.26 4.98
CA VAL A 303 -4.71 16.18 4.71
C VAL A 303 -4.51 17.06 5.92
N LEU A 304 -3.35 16.92 6.52
CA LEU A 304 -2.96 17.72 7.70
C LEU A 304 -1.92 18.75 7.31
N ARG A 305 -1.87 19.85 8.05
CA ARG A 305 -0.86 20.92 7.88
C ARG A 305 -0.21 21.30 9.21
N LYS A 306 1.07 21.57 9.12
CA LYS A 306 1.81 22.24 10.18
C LYS A 306 1.62 23.76 10.04
N GLY A 307 1.39 24.45 11.13
CA GLY A 307 1.34 25.92 11.13
C GLY A 307 2.63 26.52 10.56
N ASN A 308 2.54 27.70 9.99
CA ASN A 308 3.72 28.51 9.72
C ASN A 308 4.26 28.89 11.11
N GLY A 309 5.47 28.48 11.46
CA GLY A 309 6.09 28.94 12.70
C GLY A 309 6.01 30.48 12.71
N GLY A 310 5.38 31.01 13.73
CA GLY A 310 5.42 32.42 14.04
C GLY A 310 6.79 32.85 14.48
#